data_662a8184b166a7b54ade7addbd4d8a69
#
_entry.id   662a8184b166a7b54ade7addbd4d8a69
#
_cell.length_a   1.000
_cell.length_b   1.000
_cell.length_c   1.000
_cell.angle_alpha   90.00
_cell.angle_beta   90.00
_cell.angle_gamma   90.00
#
_symmetry.space_group_name_H-M   'P 1'
#
loop_
_entity.id
_entity.type
_entity.pdbx_description
1 polymer ?
#
loop_
_entity_poly.entity_id
_entity_poly.type
_entity_poly.pdbx_seq_one_letter_code
_entity_poly.pdbx_strand_id
1 'polypeptide(L)'
;MSERLYVVAAAPFEAARQVDVLPAGHRARRLHGHGFLARIRAELPPGWAPFPGAETEALAERLREIVAPLDYALLNNYIPVPTDENVARWIRARLAVPGLERVGVQSTRDQGADLDGREHVHVWRRFRFEAAHRLPNVPTGHPCGRMHGHG
;
A
#
# COMPACT_ATOMS: atom_id res chain seq x y z
N MET A 1 13.19 11.42 26.50
CA MET A 1 12.89 10.48 25.39
C MET A 1 13.44 11.10 24.12
N SER A 2 14.23 10.37 23.35
CA SER A 2 14.67 10.86 22.04
C SER A 2 13.48 10.82 21.07
N GLU A 3 13.28 11.88 20.34
CA GLU A 3 12.30 11.96 19.26
C GLU A 3 12.64 10.90 18.19
N ARG A 4 11.60 10.23 17.66
CA ARG A 4 11.72 9.28 16.56
C ARG A 4 11.10 9.88 15.32
N LEU A 5 11.86 9.97 14.25
CA LEU A 5 11.39 10.46 12.96
C LEU A 5 10.97 9.28 12.07
N TYR A 6 9.69 9.22 11.76
CA TYR A 6 9.16 8.28 10.79
C TYR A 6 8.88 9.00 9.49
N VAL A 7 9.42 8.47 8.43
CA VAL A 7 9.23 9.00 7.07
C VAL A 7 8.41 8.03 6.25
N VAL A 8 7.47 8.55 5.49
CA VAL A 8 6.60 7.77 4.60
C VAL A 8 6.83 8.27 3.17
N ALA A 9 7.00 7.33 2.26
CA ALA A 9 7.09 7.62 0.84
C ALA A 9 6.20 6.68 0.03
N ALA A 10 5.83 7.12 -1.17
CA ALA A 10 5.04 6.34 -2.11
C ALA A 10 5.57 6.51 -3.53
N ALA A 11 5.46 5.46 -4.34
CA ALA A 11 5.78 5.48 -5.76
C ALA A 11 4.73 4.68 -6.53
N PRO A 12 4.06 5.29 -7.54
CA PRO A 12 3.16 4.61 -8.45
C PRO A 12 3.95 3.86 -9.52
N PHE A 13 3.36 2.80 -10.06
CA PHE A 13 3.80 2.14 -11.28
C PHE A 13 2.64 1.40 -11.94
N GLU A 14 2.65 1.31 -13.26
CA GLU A 14 1.66 0.59 -14.05
C GLU A 14 2.24 -0.77 -14.45
N ALA A 15 1.50 -1.85 -14.24
CA ALA A 15 2.01 -3.17 -14.61
C ALA A 15 0.91 -4.16 -14.93
N ALA A 16 1.25 -5.17 -15.74
CA ALA A 16 0.39 -6.31 -16.00
C ALA A 16 0.81 -7.52 -15.15
N ARG A 17 -0.14 -8.38 -14.82
CA ARG A 17 0.11 -9.63 -14.11
C ARG A 17 -0.89 -10.72 -14.48
N GLN A 18 -0.51 -11.94 -14.18
CA GLN A 18 -1.32 -13.15 -14.26
C GLN A 18 -1.04 -14.01 -13.02
N VAL A 19 -2.08 -14.48 -12.33
CA VAL A 19 -1.96 -15.26 -11.08
C VAL A 19 -2.45 -16.68 -11.32
N ASP A 20 -1.60 -17.52 -11.86
CA ASP A 20 -1.95 -18.88 -12.35
C ASP A 20 -2.28 -19.89 -11.26
N VAL A 21 -1.83 -19.66 -10.02
CA VAL A 21 -2.08 -20.54 -8.87
C VAL A 21 -3.52 -20.49 -8.35
N LEU A 22 -4.31 -19.53 -8.81
CA LEU A 22 -5.71 -19.41 -8.42
C LEU A 22 -6.58 -20.50 -9.09
N PRO A 23 -7.76 -20.83 -8.53
CA PRO A 23 -8.66 -21.82 -9.10
C PRO A 23 -9.03 -21.53 -10.55
N ALA A 24 -9.31 -22.58 -11.32
CA ALA A 24 -9.76 -22.46 -12.71
C ALA A 24 -11.00 -21.58 -12.77
N GLY A 25 -11.05 -20.65 -13.75
CA GLY A 25 -12.14 -19.70 -13.91
C GLY A 25 -12.00 -18.41 -13.09
N HIS A 26 -11.07 -18.34 -12.15
CA HIS A 26 -10.84 -17.10 -11.41
C HIS A 26 -10.32 -16.00 -12.35
N ARG A 27 -10.92 -14.80 -12.26
CA ARG A 27 -10.64 -13.68 -13.19
C ARG A 27 -9.17 -13.25 -13.21
N ALA A 28 -8.48 -13.32 -12.07
CA ALA A 28 -7.07 -12.92 -11.97
C ALA A 28 -6.08 -13.93 -12.59
N ARG A 29 -6.55 -15.09 -13.07
CA ARG A 29 -5.75 -15.98 -13.92
C ARG A 29 -5.56 -15.43 -15.34
N ARG A 30 -6.41 -14.53 -15.78
CA ARG A 30 -6.24 -13.86 -17.07
C ARG A 30 -5.19 -12.75 -16.92
N LEU A 31 -4.47 -12.50 -18.00
CA LEU A 31 -3.59 -11.34 -18.07
C LEU A 31 -4.42 -10.06 -17.85
N HIS A 32 -4.02 -9.23 -16.90
CA HIS A 32 -4.70 -7.99 -16.56
C HIS A 32 -3.72 -6.97 -15.99
N GLY A 33 -4.04 -5.70 -16.12
CA GLY A 33 -3.22 -4.60 -15.64
C GLY A 33 -3.83 -3.87 -14.44
N HIS A 34 -2.96 -3.24 -13.66
CA HIS A 34 -3.31 -2.34 -12.56
C HIS A 34 -2.38 -1.14 -12.51
N GLY A 35 -2.90 -0.01 -12.01
CA GLY A 35 -2.08 1.05 -11.45
C GLY A 35 -1.74 0.68 -10.00
N PHE A 36 -0.50 0.26 -9.77
CA PHE A 36 -0.01 -0.08 -8.44
C PHE A 36 0.47 1.17 -7.70
N LEU A 37 0.38 1.13 -6.38
CA LEU A 37 1.01 2.09 -5.50
C LEU A 37 1.84 1.37 -4.45
N ALA A 38 3.16 1.49 -4.55
CA ALA A 38 4.07 1.06 -3.49
C ALA A 38 4.16 2.15 -2.42
N ARG A 39 4.18 1.74 -1.15
CA ARG A 39 4.35 2.62 0.01
C ARG A 39 5.37 2.03 0.97
N ILE A 40 6.18 2.90 1.55
CA ILE A 40 7.13 2.50 2.58
C ILE A 40 7.06 3.45 3.76
N ARG A 41 7.35 2.92 4.94
CA ARG A 41 7.56 3.69 6.16
C ARG A 41 8.85 3.21 6.81
N ALA A 42 9.70 4.14 7.19
CA ALA A 42 10.97 3.85 7.84
C ALA A 42 11.25 4.86 8.97
N GLU A 43 11.91 4.41 10.03
CA GLU A 43 12.53 5.24 11.04
C GLU A 43 13.97 5.52 10.57
N LEU A 44 14.20 6.71 10.03
CA LEU A 44 15.50 7.07 9.46
C LEU A 44 16.43 7.65 10.51
N PRO A 45 17.70 7.19 10.58
CA PRO A 45 18.66 7.77 11.47
C PRO A 45 19.09 9.17 11.01
N PRO A 46 19.52 10.05 11.93
CA PRO A 46 20.08 11.34 11.58
C PRO A 46 21.23 11.20 10.55
N GLY A 47 21.22 12.05 9.53
CA GLY A 47 22.25 12.06 8.49
C GLY A 47 22.10 10.99 7.40
N TRP A 48 20.98 10.26 7.36
CA TRP A 48 20.70 9.32 6.28
C TRP A 48 20.47 10.04 4.94
N ALA A 49 19.75 11.16 4.96
CA ALA A 49 19.56 12.00 3.78
C ALA A 49 20.76 12.95 3.57
N PRO A 50 20.94 13.52 2.36
CA PRO A 50 22.03 14.44 2.05
C PRO A 50 22.08 15.68 2.97
N PHE A 51 20.94 16.12 3.47
CA PHE A 51 20.80 17.22 4.43
C PHE A 51 19.49 17.07 5.23
N PRO A 52 19.37 17.66 6.43
CA PRO A 52 18.14 17.61 7.21
C PRO A 52 16.94 18.20 6.44
N GLY A 53 15.82 17.47 6.41
CA GLY A 53 14.62 17.84 5.66
C GLY A 53 14.50 17.21 4.28
N ALA A 54 15.52 16.54 3.75
CA ALA A 54 15.50 15.85 2.47
C ALA A 54 15.07 14.36 2.59
N GLU A 55 14.74 13.89 3.78
CA GLU A 55 14.48 12.46 4.04
C GLU A 55 13.32 11.92 3.21
N THR A 56 12.25 12.71 3.05
CA THR A 56 11.06 12.29 2.31
C THR A 56 11.36 12.13 0.83
N GLU A 57 12.04 13.11 0.23
CA GLU A 57 12.42 13.09 -1.19
C GLU A 57 13.41 11.97 -1.48
N ALA A 58 14.44 11.83 -0.64
CA ALA A 58 15.45 10.78 -0.79
C ALA A 58 14.84 9.37 -0.66
N LEU A 59 13.91 9.18 0.28
CA LEU A 59 13.21 7.92 0.45
C LEU A 59 12.28 7.62 -0.74
N ALA A 60 11.57 8.63 -1.23
CA ALA A 60 10.70 8.51 -2.40
C ALA A 60 11.49 8.20 -3.67
N GLU A 61 12.66 8.83 -3.85
CA GLU A 61 13.55 8.54 -4.99
C GLU A 61 14.05 7.09 -4.93
N ARG A 62 14.51 6.66 -3.75
CA ARG A 62 14.95 5.28 -3.56
C ARG A 62 13.86 4.27 -3.89
N LEU A 63 12.61 4.54 -3.50
CA LEU A 63 11.48 3.68 -3.83
C LEU A 63 11.19 3.68 -5.33
N ARG A 64 11.23 4.85 -5.99
CA ARG A 64 11.03 4.96 -7.45
C ARG A 64 12.07 4.14 -8.24
N GLU A 65 13.34 4.21 -7.86
CA GLU A 65 14.40 3.39 -8.47
C GLU A 65 14.11 1.89 -8.36
N ILE A 66 13.62 1.45 -7.18
CA ILE A 66 13.29 0.04 -6.95
C ILE A 66 12.12 -0.43 -7.79
N VAL A 67 11.06 0.36 -7.95
CA VAL A 67 9.88 -0.06 -8.72
C VAL A 67 10.01 0.21 -10.22
N ALA A 68 10.97 1.01 -10.66
CA ALA A 68 11.16 1.35 -12.07
C ALA A 68 11.22 0.13 -13.03
N PRO A 69 11.87 -1.01 -12.69
CA PRO A 69 11.85 -2.19 -13.55
C PRO A 69 10.46 -2.85 -13.68
N LEU A 70 9.55 -2.58 -12.75
CA LEU A 70 8.19 -3.11 -12.75
C LEU A 70 7.23 -2.25 -13.56
N ASP A 71 7.60 -0.98 -13.80
CA ASP A 71 6.75 -0.04 -14.52
C ASP A 71 6.64 -0.41 -15.99
N TYR A 72 5.41 -0.43 -16.52
CA TYR A 72 5.05 -0.91 -17.86
C TYR A 72 5.54 -2.33 -18.18
N ALA A 73 5.68 -3.18 -17.17
CA ALA A 73 6.18 -4.54 -17.31
C ALA A 73 5.12 -5.61 -17.02
N LEU A 74 5.41 -6.85 -17.45
CA LEU A 74 4.73 -8.05 -16.98
C LEU A 74 5.40 -8.52 -15.70
N LEU A 75 4.69 -8.41 -14.56
CA LEU A 75 5.25 -8.74 -13.25
C LEU A 75 5.71 -10.20 -13.14
N ASN A 76 5.10 -11.11 -13.90
CA ASN A 76 5.50 -12.53 -13.94
C ASN A 76 6.95 -12.74 -14.40
N ASN A 77 7.55 -11.77 -15.09
CA ASN A 77 8.97 -11.82 -15.46
C ASN A 77 9.91 -11.61 -14.26
N TYR A 78 9.41 -11.04 -13.17
CA TYR A 78 10.18 -10.71 -11.97
C TYR A 78 9.73 -11.53 -10.74
N ILE A 79 8.45 -11.90 -10.71
CA ILE A 79 7.77 -12.49 -9.55
C ILE A 79 6.91 -13.65 -10.08
N PRO A 80 7.23 -14.90 -9.78
CA PRO A 80 6.52 -16.07 -10.32
C PRO A 80 5.01 -16.04 -10.04
N VAL A 81 4.62 -15.61 -8.83
CA VAL A 81 3.21 -15.44 -8.41
C VAL A 81 3.03 -14.00 -7.96
N PRO A 82 2.68 -13.06 -8.85
CA PRO A 82 2.69 -11.63 -8.55
C PRO A 82 1.41 -11.14 -7.85
N THR A 83 1.13 -11.70 -6.67
CA THR A 83 0.14 -11.18 -5.73
C THR A 83 0.67 -9.92 -5.04
N ASP A 84 -0.19 -9.11 -4.42
CA ASP A 84 0.21 -7.84 -3.81
C ASP A 84 1.27 -8.06 -2.72
N GLU A 85 1.14 -9.12 -1.91
CA GLU A 85 2.12 -9.48 -0.88
C GLU A 85 3.46 -9.94 -1.47
N ASN A 86 3.46 -10.62 -2.59
CA ASN A 86 4.70 -11.06 -3.23
C ASN A 86 5.41 -9.90 -3.95
N VAL A 87 4.66 -8.95 -4.48
CA VAL A 87 5.22 -7.68 -4.98
C VAL A 87 5.84 -6.88 -3.82
N ALA A 88 5.16 -6.81 -2.68
CA ALA A 88 5.70 -6.15 -1.49
C ALA A 88 7.00 -6.82 -0.99
N ARG A 89 7.07 -8.15 -0.96
CA ARG A 89 8.30 -8.90 -0.64
C ARG A 89 9.43 -8.61 -1.61
N TRP A 90 9.11 -8.57 -2.91
CA TRP A 90 10.09 -8.26 -3.95
C TRP A 90 10.68 -6.86 -3.78
N ILE A 91 9.86 -5.86 -3.47
CA ILE A 91 10.28 -4.50 -3.18
C ILE A 91 11.14 -4.48 -1.91
N ARG A 92 10.64 -5.08 -0.81
CA ARG A 92 11.35 -5.11 0.47
C ARG A 92 12.76 -5.70 0.35
N ALA A 93 12.90 -6.80 -0.39
CA ALA A 93 14.19 -7.47 -0.57
C ALA A 93 15.25 -6.58 -1.27
N ARG A 94 14.84 -5.49 -1.92
CA ARG A 94 15.70 -4.56 -2.65
C ARG A 94 15.86 -3.21 -1.96
N LEU A 95 15.06 -2.95 -0.94
CA LEU A 95 15.13 -1.74 -0.13
C LEU A 95 16.22 -1.85 0.95
N ALA A 96 17.41 -1.36 0.65
CA ALA A 96 18.48 -1.21 1.64
C ALA A 96 18.28 0.11 2.44
N VAL A 97 17.21 0.18 3.23
CA VAL A 97 16.84 1.35 4.03
C VAL A 97 16.87 0.96 5.51
N PRO A 98 17.62 1.65 6.36
CA PRO A 98 17.63 1.37 7.80
C PRO A 98 16.25 1.70 8.40
N GLY A 99 15.89 0.99 9.48
CA GLY A 99 14.65 1.25 10.20
C GLY A 99 13.37 1.02 9.38
N LEU A 100 13.42 0.21 8.34
CA LEU A 100 12.26 -0.10 7.49
C LEU A 100 11.19 -0.83 8.31
N GLU A 101 10.07 -0.16 8.59
CA GLU A 101 8.97 -0.69 9.37
C GLU A 101 7.85 -1.31 8.54
N ARG A 102 7.59 -0.75 7.36
CA ARG A 102 6.50 -1.21 6.51
C ARG A 102 6.83 -1.05 5.04
N VAL A 103 6.46 -2.06 4.27
CA VAL A 103 6.38 -2.01 2.82
C VAL A 103 4.98 -2.44 2.42
N GLY A 104 4.23 -1.58 1.75
CA GLY A 104 2.88 -1.85 1.27
C GLY A 104 2.80 -1.79 -0.25
N VAL A 105 1.92 -2.59 -0.82
CA VAL A 105 1.55 -2.55 -2.23
C VAL A 105 0.03 -2.56 -2.34
N GLN A 106 -0.49 -1.60 -3.06
CA GLN A 106 -1.90 -1.45 -3.36
C GLN A 106 -2.09 -1.63 -4.87
N SER A 107 -2.84 -2.65 -5.28
CA SER A 107 -3.11 -2.92 -6.69
C SER A 107 -4.42 -2.31 -7.19
N THR A 108 -5.36 -2.01 -6.29
CA THR A 108 -6.57 -1.24 -6.58
C THR A 108 -6.87 -0.32 -5.40
N ARG A 109 -7.80 0.62 -5.59
CA ARG A 109 -8.26 1.49 -4.49
C ARG A 109 -8.68 0.72 -3.24
N ASP A 110 -9.16 -0.50 -3.40
CA ASP A 110 -9.87 -1.23 -2.36
C ASP A 110 -9.15 -2.50 -1.89
N GLN A 111 -7.94 -2.76 -2.37
CA GLN A 111 -7.16 -3.92 -1.92
C GLN A 111 -5.65 -3.70 -2.01
N GLY A 112 -4.94 -4.41 -1.16
CA GLY A 112 -3.49 -4.41 -1.11
C GLY A 112 -2.95 -5.34 -0.05
N ALA A 113 -1.65 -5.28 0.13
CA ALA A 113 -0.94 -6.01 1.18
C ALA A 113 0.16 -5.15 1.79
N ASP A 114 0.40 -5.34 3.07
CA ASP A 114 1.47 -4.70 3.82
C ASP A 114 2.36 -5.77 4.46
N LEU A 115 3.66 -5.54 4.46
CA LEU A 115 4.65 -6.24 5.27
C LEU A 115 5.06 -5.33 6.43
N ASP A 116 4.98 -5.81 7.65
CA ASP A 116 5.49 -5.10 8.83
C ASP A 116 7.02 -5.25 8.99
N GLY A 117 7.58 -4.65 10.02
CA GLY A 117 9.02 -4.70 10.31
C GLY A 117 9.56 -6.11 10.60
N ARG A 118 8.67 -7.07 10.92
CA ARG A 118 8.97 -8.49 11.13
C ARG A 118 8.62 -9.36 9.93
N GLU A 119 8.27 -8.73 8.82
CA GLU A 119 7.86 -9.39 7.56
C GLU A 119 6.54 -10.18 7.67
N HIS A 120 5.73 -9.92 8.69
CA HIS A 120 4.38 -10.46 8.72
C HIS A 120 3.54 -9.81 7.62
N VAL A 121 2.75 -10.62 6.94
CA VAL A 121 1.90 -10.18 5.84
C VAL A 121 0.50 -9.83 6.33
N HIS A 122 0.05 -8.65 5.98
CA HIS A 122 -1.31 -8.17 6.23
C HIS A 122 -1.98 -7.90 4.89
N VAL A 123 -2.82 -8.82 4.43
CA VAL A 123 -3.64 -8.61 3.23
C VAL A 123 -4.92 -7.91 3.65
N TRP A 124 -5.27 -6.85 2.97
CA TRP A 124 -6.43 -6.05 3.31
C TRP A 124 -7.33 -5.80 2.10
N ARG A 125 -8.63 -5.64 2.40
CA ARG A 125 -9.63 -5.22 1.42
C ARG A 125 -10.58 -4.22 2.05
N ARG A 126 -10.92 -3.17 1.29
CA ARG A 126 -11.90 -2.16 1.68
C ARG A 126 -13.24 -2.51 1.09
N PHE A 127 -14.25 -2.40 1.91
CA PHE A 127 -15.66 -2.51 1.50
C PHE A 127 -16.36 -1.22 1.87
N ARG A 128 -17.34 -0.84 1.08
CA ARG A 128 -18.24 0.28 1.35
C ARG A 128 -19.65 -0.24 1.43
N PHE A 129 -20.42 0.35 2.31
CA PHE A 129 -21.86 0.14 2.39
C PHE A 129 -22.53 1.48 2.71
N GLU A 130 -23.78 1.61 2.30
CA GLU A 130 -24.62 2.76 2.61
C GLU A 130 -25.71 2.33 3.58
N ALA A 131 -25.95 3.17 4.59
CA ALA A 131 -26.95 2.90 5.62
C ALA A 131 -27.61 4.19 6.06
N ALA A 132 -28.87 4.09 6.47
CA ALA A 132 -29.60 5.16 7.12
C ALA A 132 -29.77 4.86 8.60
N HIS A 133 -29.70 5.91 9.42
CA HIS A 133 -29.94 5.82 10.85
C HIS A 133 -30.55 7.13 11.41
N ARG A 134 -31.00 7.05 12.65
CA ARG A 134 -31.30 8.21 13.48
C ARG A 134 -30.83 7.94 14.91
N LEU A 135 -30.45 8.98 15.62
CA LEU A 135 -30.11 8.91 17.04
C LEU A 135 -31.36 9.20 17.89
N PRO A 136 -31.85 8.25 18.70
CA PRO A 136 -33.10 8.42 19.44
C PRO A 136 -32.99 9.38 20.63
N ASN A 137 -31.81 9.54 21.23
CA ASN A 137 -31.58 10.24 22.49
C ASN A 137 -30.84 11.59 22.30
N VAL A 138 -31.18 12.33 21.27
CA VAL A 138 -30.64 13.68 21.03
C VAL A 138 -31.69 14.75 21.36
N PRO A 139 -31.28 15.99 21.69
CA PRO A 139 -32.21 17.10 21.93
C PRO A 139 -33.18 17.32 20.78
N THR A 140 -34.38 17.77 21.10
CA THR A 140 -35.42 18.13 20.11
C THR A 140 -34.86 19.13 19.09
N GLY A 141 -35.02 18.83 17.80
CA GLY A 141 -34.49 19.65 16.69
C GLY A 141 -33.08 19.36 16.27
N HIS A 142 -32.36 18.46 16.95
CA HIS A 142 -31.01 18.06 16.55
C HIS A 142 -31.04 17.35 15.19
N PRO A 143 -30.12 17.67 14.22
CA PRO A 143 -30.11 17.08 12.91
C PRO A 143 -30.06 15.54 12.91
N CYS A 144 -29.29 14.95 13.82
CA CYS A 144 -29.16 13.49 13.93
C CYS A 144 -30.40 12.78 14.49
N GLY A 145 -31.41 13.51 15.00
CA GLY A 145 -32.72 12.97 15.38
C GLY A 145 -33.62 12.64 14.21
N ARG A 146 -33.27 13.09 12.99
CA ARG A 146 -33.97 12.73 11.75
C ARG A 146 -33.29 11.53 11.11
N MET A 147 -34.03 10.77 10.31
CA MET A 147 -33.46 9.72 9.46
C MET A 147 -32.50 10.36 8.44
N HIS A 148 -31.26 9.91 8.42
CA HIS A 148 -30.26 10.38 7.46
C HIS A 148 -29.31 9.22 7.09
N GLY A 149 -28.70 9.32 5.90
CA GLY A 149 -27.84 8.27 5.36
C GLY A 149 -26.39 8.70 5.30
N HIS A 150 -25.49 7.70 5.40
CA HIS A 150 -24.07 7.81 5.18
C HIS A 150 -23.57 6.70 4.27
N GLY A 151 -22.53 7.01 3.45
CA GLY A 151 -21.83 6.07 2.60
C GLY A 151 -20.36 5.92 3.02
#